data_b9d9b5ff845f77d739ee5705f26e75db
#
_entry.id   b9d9b5ff845f77d739ee5705f26e75db
#
_cell.length_a   1.000
_cell.length_b   1.000
_cell.length_c   1.000
_cell.angle_alpha   90.00
_cell.angle_beta   90.00
_cell.angle_gamma   90.00
#
_symmetry.space_group_name_H-M   'P 1'
#
loop_
_entity.id
_entity.type
_entity.pdbx_description
1 polymer ?
#
loop_
_entity_poly.entity_id
_entity_poly.type
_entity_poly.pdbx_seq_one_letter_code
_entity_poly.pdbx_strand_id
1 'polypeptide(L)'
;INHKISGFSGDIHLNKVGVDYRSDASPISKNISYLSKIDSLESVDRISPVSYRSGIIKTDENIQGLLFKGVDSTYNFDFFESALVEGTLPDFSHRTSNKILISKRMAQMMNYKVGDEVVAYYVGDNVKIRKYEVCGLYDIQFENIDKTLAIVDSRHIRNLNGWDKDDVSSFEITLAKGADLFFTTEEIFNIIYEYQSEDDPHILPTTIEREYQTLFDWLHLLDFNVAIIIILMIAVAGFNMISSLLIILFEKISMIGLLKSMGMTTKNICGVF
;
A
#
# COMPACT_ATOMS: atom_id res chain seq x y z
N ILE A 1 -7.52 3.43 -0.42
CA ILE A 1 -6.35 2.85 -1.09
C ILE A 1 -5.17 2.85 -0.11
N ASN A 2 -4.84 3.97 0.56
CA ASN A 2 -3.75 4.05 1.55
C ASN A 2 -3.85 2.93 2.59
N HIS A 3 -5.02 2.72 3.19
CA HIS A 3 -5.26 1.66 4.17
C HIS A 3 -5.02 0.23 3.63
N LYS A 4 -5.20 0.00 2.33
CA LYS A 4 -4.88 -1.30 1.74
C LYS A 4 -3.38 -1.50 1.55
N ILE A 5 -2.65 -0.44 1.19
CA ILE A 5 -1.21 -0.52 0.97
C ILE A 5 -0.47 -0.63 2.30
N SER A 6 -0.83 0.17 3.30
CA SER A 6 -0.26 0.07 4.64
C SER A 6 -0.56 -1.27 5.32
N GLY A 7 -1.68 -1.91 4.96
CA GLY A 7 -2.04 -3.22 5.51
C GLY A 7 -1.08 -4.37 5.17
N PHE A 8 -0.45 -4.36 3.99
CA PHE A 8 0.49 -5.40 3.61
C PHE A 8 1.97 -4.99 3.71
N SER A 9 2.26 -3.70 3.82
CA SER A 9 3.64 -3.16 3.79
C SER A 9 3.96 -2.23 4.95
N GLY A 10 2.99 -1.93 5.85
CA GLY A 10 3.15 -0.87 6.86
C GLY A 10 3.03 0.52 6.25
N ASP A 11 3.13 1.56 7.07
CA ASP A 11 3.02 2.96 6.69
C ASP A 11 4.40 3.61 6.46
N ILE A 12 5.39 3.18 7.25
CA ILE A 12 6.77 3.66 7.20
C ILE A 12 7.72 2.46 7.21
N HIS A 13 8.73 2.51 6.35
CA HIS A 13 9.82 1.54 6.32
C HIS A 13 11.10 2.13 6.88
N LEU A 14 11.80 1.38 7.72
CA LEU A 14 13.17 1.71 8.12
C LEU A 14 14.14 0.91 7.24
N ASN A 15 14.76 1.59 6.29
CA ASN A 15 15.65 0.99 5.31
C ASN A 15 17.06 1.54 5.43
N LYS A 16 18.06 0.69 5.12
CA LYS A 16 19.45 1.12 5.02
C LYS A 16 19.63 2.06 3.84
N VAL A 17 20.36 3.15 4.05
CA VAL A 17 20.59 4.17 3.01
C VAL A 17 21.40 3.61 1.84
N GLY A 18 20.94 3.90 0.62
CA GLY A 18 21.65 3.52 -0.60
C GLY A 18 21.54 2.04 -0.98
N VAL A 19 20.71 1.28 -0.30
CA VAL A 19 20.49 -0.15 -0.54
C VAL A 19 19.03 -0.39 -0.93
N ASP A 20 18.81 -1.09 -2.03
CA ASP A 20 17.48 -1.63 -2.33
C ASP A 20 17.26 -2.91 -1.52
N TYR A 21 16.59 -2.78 -0.38
CA TYR A 21 16.32 -3.89 0.55
C TYR A 21 15.54 -5.06 -0.08
N ARG A 22 14.97 -4.87 -1.26
CA ARG A 22 14.23 -5.89 -2.02
C ARG A 22 15.15 -6.76 -2.87
N SER A 23 16.23 -6.18 -3.36
CA SER A 23 17.18 -6.84 -4.27
C SER A 23 18.52 -7.11 -3.63
N ASP A 24 18.95 -6.28 -2.68
CA ASP A 24 20.27 -6.38 -2.05
C ASP A 24 20.18 -7.00 -0.65
N ALA A 25 21.09 -7.93 -0.38
CA ALA A 25 21.16 -8.67 0.87
C ALA A 25 21.98 -7.92 1.95
N SER A 26 21.64 -6.68 2.25
CA SER A 26 22.32 -5.91 3.30
C SER A 26 21.52 -5.93 4.61
N PRO A 27 21.97 -6.66 5.65
CA PRO A 27 21.19 -6.82 6.86
C PRO A 27 21.20 -5.58 7.74
N ILE A 28 20.13 -5.47 8.53
CA ILE A 28 19.97 -4.57 9.66
C ILE A 28 19.77 -5.44 10.90
N SER A 29 20.45 -5.15 12.01
CA SER A 29 20.24 -5.89 13.25
C SER A 29 18.92 -5.51 13.91
N LYS A 30 18.20 -6.48 14.48
CA LYS A 30 17.02 -6.22 15.32
C LYS A 30 17.36 -5.51 16.63
N ASN A 31 18.61 -5.55 17.07
CA ASN A 31 19.08 -5.04 18.35
C ASN A 31 19.60 -3.59 18.26
N ILE A 32 18.89 -2.74 17.54
CA ILE A 32 19.21 -1.31 17.43
C ILE A 32 18.62 -0.56 18.62
N SER A 33 19.44 0.26 19.28
CA SER A 33 19.10 0.94 20.54
C SER A 33 17.88 1.85 20.47
N TYR A 34 17.67 2.51 19.34
CA TYR A 34 16.57 3.46 19.16
C TYR A 34 15.23 2.81 18.75
N LEU A 35 15.22 1.52 18.36
CA LEU A 35 13.96 0.84 18.02
C LEU A 35 12.95 0.83 19.17
N SER A 36 13.41 0.61 20.40
CA SER A 36 12.55 0.65 21.59
C SER A 36 11.94 2.02 21.84
N LYS A 37 12.63 3.11 21.44
CA LYS A 37 12.11 4.47 21.55
C LYS A 37 11.03 4.74 20.50
N ILE A 38 11.24 4.26 19.28
CA ILE A 38 10.24 4.36 18.20
C ILE A 38 8.99 3.54 18.57
N ASP A 39 9.16 2.34 19.12
CA ASP A 39 8.05 1.48 19.56
C ASP A 39 7.23 2.09 20.71
N SER A 40 7.83 2.99 21.49
CA SER A 40 7.14 3.70 22.59
C SER A 40 6.35 4.94 22.17
N LEU A 41 6.38 5.34 20.89
CA LEU A 41 5.61 6.47 20.38
C LEU A 41 4.11 6.14 20.35
N GLU A 42 3.27 7.05 20.83
CA GLU A 42 1.81 6.91 20.79
C GLU A 42 1.27 6.84 19.33
N SER A 43 2.02 7.39 18.37
CA SER A 43 1.71 7.38 16.95
C SER A 43 2.03 6.06 16.27
N VAL A 44 2.78 5.17 16.90
CA VAL A 44 3.19 3.86 16.40
C VAL A 44 2.34 2.77 17.04
N ASP A 45 1.67 1.96 16.21
CA ASP A 45 0.92 0.79 16.67
C ASP A 45 1.83 -0.43 16.79
N ARG A 46 2.73 -0.62 15.80
CA ARG A 46 3.58 -1.80 15.73
C ARG A 46 4.81 -1.59 14.85
N ILE A 47 5.90 -2.27 15.24
CA ILE A 47 7.10 -2.44 14.41
C ILE A 47 7.24 -3.92 14.06
N SER A 48 7.25 -4.24 12.77
CA SER A 48 7.38 -5.61 12.26
C SER A 48 8.73 -5.79 11.56
N PRO A 49 9.61 -6.65 12.06
CA PRO A 49 10.85 -6.99 11.36
C PRO A 49 10.54 -7.88 10.14
N VAL A 50 11.06 -7.51 8.97
CA VAL A 50 10.81 -8.23 7.72
C VAL A 50 12.11 -8.50 6.98
N SER A 51 12.13 -9.61 6.24
CA SER A 51 13.27 -9.99 5.41
C SER A 51 12.81 -10.20 3.99
N TYR A 52 13.40 -9.49 3.04
CA TYR A 52 13.04 -9.59 1.64
C TYR A 52 14.10 -10.35 0.83
N ARG A 53 13.66 -11.06 -0.20
CA ARG A 53 14.52 -11.66 -1.21
C ARG A 53 13.78 -11.81 -2.52
N SER A 54 14.37 -11.31 -3.58
CA SER A 54 13.89 -11.57 -4.93
C SER A 54 14.24 -12.99 -5.37
N GLY A 55 13.32 -13.62 -6.08
CA GLY A 55 13.51 -14.97 -6.61
C GLY A 55 12.57 -15.24 -7.78
N ILE A 56 12.63 -16.45 -8.29
CA ILE A 56 11.87 -16.87 -9.48
C ILE A 56 11.14 -18.16 -9.12
N ILE A 57 9.88 -18.26 -9.48
CA ILE A 57 9.16 -19.53 -9.54
C ILE A 57 9.00 -19.95 -10.99
N LYS A 58 9.08 -21.23 -11.25
CA LYS A 58 8.99 -21.79 -12.59
C LYS A 58 8.09 -23.02 -12.58
N THR A 59 7.18 -23.06 -13.54
CA THR A 59 6.45 -24.26 -13.96
C THR A 59 6.90 -24.67 -15.37
N ASP A 60 6.36 -25.73 -15.89
CA ASP A 60 6.68 -26.17 -17.27
C ASP A 60 6.28 -25.14 -18.33
N GLU A 61 5.25 -24.34 -18.05
CA GLU A 61 4.67 -23.39 -18.99
C GLU A 61 5.05 -21.93 -18.71
N ASN A 62 5.29 -21.57 -17.44
CA ASN A 62 5.44 -20.19 -17.01
C ASN A 62 6.65 -19.95 -16.11
N ILE A 63 7.20 -18.74 -16.18
CA ILE A 63 8.24 -18.24 -15.27
C ILE A 63 7.79 -16.89 -14.72
N GLN A 64 7.84 -16.74 -13.39
CA GLN A 64 7.45 -15.52 -12.72
C GLN A 64 8.49 -15.09 -11.68
N GLY A 65 8.93 -13.82 -11.77
CA GLY A 65 9.74 -13.19 -10.73
C GLY A 65 8.89 -12.80 -9.54
N LEU A 66 9.36 -13.09 -8.33
CA LEU A 66 8.68 -12.79 -7.06
C LEU A 66 9.58 -12.06 -6.10
N LEU A 67 8.94 -11.26 -5.27
CA LEU A 67 9.49 -10.75 -4.04
C LEU A 67 8.97 -11.62 -2.89
N PHE A 68 9.85 -12.39 -2.27
CA PHE A 68 9.54 -13.17 -1.09
C PHE A 68 9.69 -12.29 0.14
N LYS A 69 8.59 -12.05 0.84
CA LYS A 69 8.52 -11.36 2.12
C LYS A 69 8.56 -12.41 3.22
N GLY A 70 9.68 -12.49 3.90
CA GLY A 70 9.86 -13.35 5.06
C GLY A 70 9.43 -12.62 6.32
N VAL A 71 8.48 -13.18 7.02
CA VAL A 71 7.95 -12.68 8.29
C VAL A 71 8.12 -13.72 9.38
N ASP A 72 8.09 -13.30 10.64
CA ASP A 72 8.19 -14.20 11.79
C ASP A 72 6.85 -14.34 12.52
N SER A 73 6.86 -15.03 13.67
CA SER A 73 5.68 -15.31 14.47
C SER A 73 5.03 -14.07 15.09
N THR A 74 5.71 -12.94 15.10
CA THR A 74 5.20 -11.67 15.66
C THR A 74 4.46 -10.83 14.63
N TYR A 75 4.52 -11.25 13.35
CA TYR A 75 3.88 -10.52 12.25
C TYR A 75 2.35 -10.56 12.36
N ASN A 76 1.70 -9.40 12.18
CA ASN A 76 0.25 -9.32 12.18
C ASN A 76 -0.33 -9.71 10.82
N PHE A 77 -1.11 -10.78 10.80
CA PHE A 77 -1.80 -11.28 9.62
C PHE A 77 -3.24 -10.75 9.44
N ASP A 78 -3.74 -9.85 10.30
CA ASP A 78 -5.15 -9.37 10.25
C ASP A 78 -5.54 -8.86 8.85
N PHE A 79 -4.62 -8.16 8.18
CA PHE A 79 -4.85 -7.70 6.81
C PHE A 79 -4.99 -8.88 5.83
N PHE A 80 -4.07 -9.85 5.89
CA PHE A 80 -4.11 -11.03 5.03
C PHE A 80 -5.26 -11.96 5.38
N GLU A 81 -5.69 -12.00 6.64
CA GLU A 81 -6.90 -12.73 7.06
C GLU A 81 -8.13 -12.15 6.38
N SER A 82 -8.26 -10.83 6.32
CA SER A 82 -9.36 -10.15 5.63
C SER A 82 -9.32 -10.30 4.10
N ALA A 83 -8.14 -10.53 3.54
CA ALA A 83 -7.90 -10.72 2.10
C ALA A 83 -7.83 -12.20 1.68
N LEU A 84 -7.91 -13.14 2.62
CA LEU A 84 -7.82 -14.57 2.36
C LEU A 84 -9.04 -15.06 1.58
N VAL A 85 -8.79 -15.74 0.45
CA VAL A 85 -9.84 -16.27 -0.43
C VAL A 85 -9.99 -17.77 -0.29
N GLU A 86 -8.88 -18.50 -0.08
CA GLU A 86 -8.85 -19.96 0.00
C GLU A 86 -7.70 -20.42 0.89
N GLY A 87 -7.88 -21.55 1.58
CA GLY A 87 -6.85 -22.12 2.44
C GLY A 87 -6.75 -21.50 3.82
N THR A 88 -5.55 -21.43 4.37
CA THR A 88 -5.26 -20.94 5.72
C THR A 88 -4.04 -20.03 5.72
N LEU A 89 -3.95 -19.16 6.71
CA LEU A 89 -2.75 -18.38 6.96
C LEU A 89 -1.60 -19.29 7.43
N PRO A 90 -0.34 -18.96 7.08
CA PRO A 90 0.80 -19.73 7.56
C PRO A 90 1.07 -19.47 9.04
N ASP A 91 1.44 -20.52 9.76
CA ASP A 91 1.93 -20.42 11.14
C ASP A 91 3.47 -20.58 11.16
N PHE A 92 4.15 -19.55 11.70
CA PHE A 92 5.60 -19.48 11.81
C PHE A 92 6.09 -19.53 13.26
N SER A 93 5.23 -19.90 14.22
CA SER A 93 5.51 -19.84 15.66
C SER A 93 6.52 -20.89 16.15
N HIS A 94 6.53 -22.07 15.54
CA HIS A 94 7.32 -23.21 16.06
C HIS A 94 8.60 -23.47 15.25
N ARG A 95 8.55 -24.41 14.33
CA ARG A 95 9.69 -24.80 13.46
C ARG A 95 9.67 -23.96 12.19
N THR A 96 10.82 -23.91 11.50
CA THR A 96 10.88 -23.34 10.15
C THR A 96 9.82 -23.97 9.27
N SER A 97 8.91 -23.16 8.78
CA SER A 97 7.74 -23.60 8.02
C SER A 97 8.01 -23.46 6.52
N ASN A 98 7.72 -24.52 5.77
CA ASN A 98 7.79 -24.48 4.30
C ASN A 98 6.47 -23.99 3.67
N LYS A 99 5.57 -23.43 4.46
CA LYS A 99 4.32 -22.88 3.95
C LYS A 99 4.56 -21.54 3.25
N ILE A 100 3.83 -21.34 2.14
CA ILE A 100 3.85 -20.09 1.38
C ILE A 100 2.42 -19.61 1.18
N LEU A 101 2.22 -18.31 1.40
CA LEU A 101 0.98 -17.62 1.08
C LEU A 101 1.20 -16.81 -0.19
N ILE A 102 0.43 -17.08 -1.24
CA ILE A 102 0.51 -16.44 -2.54
C ILE A 102 -0.83 -15.79 -2.91
N SER A 103 -0.82 -14.89 -3.87
CA SER A 103 -2.08 -14.32 -4.33
C SER A 103 -2.86 -15.29 -5.22
N LYS A 104 -4.18 -15.13 -5.24
CA LYS A 104 -5.07 -15.82 -6.19
C LYS A 104 -4.66 -15.55 -7.65
N ARG A 105 -4.22 -14.34 -7.95
CA ARG A 105 -3.75 -13.95 -9.28
C ARG A 105 -2.52 -14.74 -9.70
N MET A 106 -1.55 -14.84 -8.81
CA MET A 106 -0.32 -15.63 -9.02
C MET A 106 -0.64 -17.11 -9.17
N ALA A 107 -1.50 -17.66 -8.32
CA ALA A 107 -1.94 -19.04 -8.39
C ALA A 107 -2.58 -19.36 -9.74
N GLN A 108 -3.44 -18.47 -10.25
CA GLN A 108 -4.04 -18.62 -11.59
C GLN A 108 -3.00 -18.56 -12.71
N MET A 109 -2.06 -17.61 -12.66
CA MET A 109 -1.00 -17.47 -13.68
C MET A 109 -0.07 -18.67 -13.74
N MET A 110 0.23 -19.26 -12.60
CA MET A 110 1.17 -20.38 -12.48
C MET A 110 0.49 -21.75 -12.38
N ASN A 111 -0.84 -21.77 -12.43
CA ASN A 111 -1.68 -22.97 -12.29
C ASN A 111 -1.44 -23.73 -10.97
N TYR A 112 -1.27 -22.99 -9.86
CA TYR A 112 -1.15 -23.56 -8.51
C TYR A 112 -2.49 -23.57 -7.77
N LYS A 113 -2.62 -24.54 -6.85
CA LYS A 113 -3.73 -24.68 -5.91
C LYS A 113 -3.19 -24.77 -4.49
N VAL A 114 -4.08 -24.60 -3.52
CA VAL A 114 -3.74 -24.86 -2.11
C VAL A 114 -3.31 -26.32 -1.96
N GLY A 115 -2.18 -26.54 -1.31
CA GLY A 115 -1.53 -27.84 -1.13
C GLY A 115 -0.46 -28.20 -2.17
N ASP A 116 -0.36 -27.45 -3.27
CA ASP A 116 0.67 -27.70 -4.29
C ASP A 116 2.07 -27.29 -3.82
N GLU A 117 3.08 -28.01 -4.34
CA GLU A 117 4.49 -27.68 -4.09
C GLU A 117 4.97 -26.60 -5.08
N VAL A 118 5.50 -25.50 -4.57
CA VAL A 118 6.13 -24.42 -5.34
C VAL A 118 7.65 -24.51 -5.20
N VAL A 119 8.34 -24.60 -6.32
CA VAL A 119 9.80 -24.57 -6.36
C VAL A 119 10.27 -23.14 -6.67
N ALA A 120 10.98 -22.54 -5.72
CA ALA A 120 11.54 -21.20 -5.83
C ALA A 120 13.06 -21.25 -6.05
N TYR A 121 13.52 -20.45 -7.00
CA TYR A 121 14.92 -20.30 -7.37
C TYR A 121 15.39 -18.90 -6.93
N TYR A 122 16.42 -18.86 -6.13
CA TYR A 122 17.04 -17.62 -5.67
C TYR A 122 18.38 -17.44 -6.34
N VAL A 123 18.51 -16.40 -7.15
CA VAL A 123 19.72 -16.08 -7.89
C VAL A 123 20.63 -15.22 -7.04
N GLY A 124 21.89 -15.60 -6.95
CA GLY A 124 22.99 -14.93 -6.27
C GLY A 124 24.29 -15.46 -6.85
N ASP A 125 25.36 -15.51 -6.07
CA ASP A 125 26.63 -16.14 -6.46
C ASP A 125 26.44 -17.60 -6.89
N ASN A 126 25.49 -18.26 -6.23
CA ASN A 126 25.02 -19.60 -6.58
C ASN A 126 23.49 -19.62 -6.57
N VAL A 127 22.90 -20.40 -7.45
CA VAL A 127 21.44 -20.62 -7.45
C VAL A 127 21.08 -21.52 -6.27
N LYS A 128 20.26 -20.98 -5.38
CA LYS A 128 19.70 -21.73 -4.24
C LYS A 128 18.23 -22.04 -4.51
N ILE A 129 17.85 -23.28 -4.21
CA ILE A 129 16.48 -23.77 -4.46
C ILE A 129 15.80 -24.01 -3.12
N ARG A 130 14.52 -23.62 -3.03
CA ARG A 130 13.62 -23.93 -1.90
C ARG A 130 12.30 -24.44 -2.42
N LYS A 131 11.74 -25.37 -1.68
CA LYS A 131 10.41 -25.92 -1.92
C LYS A 131 9.47 -25.44 -0.84
N TYR A 132 8.34 -24.93 -1.27
CA TYR A 132 7.27 -24.45 -0.41
C TYR A 132 5.98 -25.17 -0.75
N GLU A 133 5.05 -25.22 0.20
CA GLU A 133 3.70 -25.73 0.00
C GLU A 133 2.71 -24.56 0.13
N VAL A 134 1.86 -24.37 -0.87
CA VAL A 134 0.83 -23.33 -0.84
C VAL A 134 -0.16 -23.61 0.28
N CYS A 135 -0.19 -22.78 1.31
CA CYS A 135 -1.11 -22.91 2.43
C CYS A 135 -2.41 -22.12 2.25
N GLY A 136 -2.36 -21.03 1.48
CA GLY A 136 -3.52 -20.19 1.24
C GLY A 136 -3.33 -19.25 0.06
N LEU A 137 -4.45 -18.70 -0.39
CA LEU A 137 -4.52 -17.74 -1.49
C LEU A 137 -5.16 -16.44 -0.99
N TYR A 138 -4.50 -15.30 -1.20
CA TYR A 138 -5.02 -13.97 -0.87
C TYR A 138 -5.35 -13.16 -2.14
N ASP A 139 -6.19 -12.12 -2.00
CA ASP A 139 -6.53 -11.19 -3.07
C ASP A 139 -6.61 -9.76 -2.50
N ILE A 140 -5.57 -8.96 -2.74
CA ILE A 140 -5.50 -7.56 -2.29
C ILE A 140 -6.19 -6.64 -3.29
N GLN A 141 -6.48 -7.13 -4.50
CA GLN A 141 -6.99 -6.34 -5.63
C GLN A 141 -6.01 -5.25 -6.11
N PHE A 142 -4.71 -5.52 -5.95
CA PHE A 142 -3.61 -4.70 -6.45
C PHE A 142 -2.77 -5.54 -7.41
N GLU A 143 -3.03 -5.38 -8.72
CA GLU A 143 -2.51 -6.27 -9.77
C GLU A 143 -0.98 -6.46 -9.72
N ASN A 144 -0.23 -5.38 -9.50
CA ASN A 144 1.24 -5.45 -9.46
C ASN A 144 1.75 -6.22 -8.24
N ILE A 145 1.14 -6.00 -7.08
CA ILE A 145 1.50 -6.68 -5.84
C ILE A 145 1.04 -8.14 -5.90
N ASP A 146 -0.19 -8.37 -6.34
CA ASP A 146 -0.76 -9.71 -6.48
C ASP A 146 0.02 -10.62 -7.45
N LYS A 147 0.76 -10.04 -8.40
CA LYS A 147 1.62 -10.80 -9.32
C LYS A 147 3.01 -11.09 -8.76
N THR A 148 3.47 -10.35 -7.74
CA THR A 148 4.89 -10.36 -7.38
C THR A 148 5.18 -10.67 -5.93
N LEU A 149 4.22 -10.54 -5.00
CA LEU A 149 4.46 -10.73 -3.57
C LEU A 149 4.08 -12.15 -3.12
N ALA A 150 4.99 -12.80 -2.38
CA ALA A 150 4.75 -14.05 -1.69
C ALA A 150 5.23 -13.97 -0.24
N ILE A 151 4.44 -14.51 0.70
CA ILE A 151 4.76 -14.48 2.12
C ILE A 151 5.31 -15.84 2.53
N VAL A 152 6.47 -15.84 3.20
CA VAL A 152 7.19 -17.03 3.66
C VAL A 152 7.75 -16.83 5.07
N ASP A 153 8.28 -17.88 5.66
CA ASP A 153 9.01 -17.81 6.93
C ASP A 153 10.34 -17.06 6.75
N SER A 154 10.58 -16.03 7.57
CA SER A 154 11.80 -15.20 7.55
C SER A 154 13.08 -16.02 7.73
N ARG A 155 13.00 -17.17 8.41
CA ARG A 155 14.14 -18.07 8.62
C ARG A 155 14.69 -18.63 7.30
N HIS A 156 13.84 -18.85 6.29
CA HIS A 156 14.31 -19.24 4.96
C HIS A 156 15.11 -18.14 4.30
N ILE A 157 14.64 -16.90 4.35
CA ILE A 157 15.32 -15.75 3.74
C ILE A 157 16.65 -15.49 4.42
N ARG A 158 16.70 -15.52 5.76
CA ARG A 158 17.96 -15.38 6.52
C ARG A 158 18.98 -16.45 6.14
N ASN A 159 18.57 -17.70 6.09
CA ASN A 159 19.45 -18.80 5.67
C ASN A 159 19.93 -18.68 4.22
N LEU A 160 19.08 -18.15 3.32
CA LEU A 160 19.46 -17.88 1.92
C LEU A 160 20.51 -16.78 1.82
N ASN A 161 20.39 -15.75 2.66
CA ASN A 161 21.30 -14.60 2.68
C ASN A 161 22.57 -14.86 3.50
N GLY A 162 22.63 -15.94 4.29
CA GLY A 162 23.73 -16.22 5.21
C GLY A 162 23.74 -15.29 6.42
N TRP A 163 22.57 -14.82 6.85
CA TRP A 163 22.36 -13.86 7.94
C TRP A 163 22.20 -14.56 9.29
N ASP A 164 22.52 -13.84 10.35
CA ASP A 164 22.28 -14.27 11.70
C ASP A 164 20.77 -14.21 12.06
N LYS A 165 20.43 -14.77 13.22
CA LYS A 165 19.03 -14.85 13.69
C LYS A 165 18.38 -13.48 13.92
N ASP A 166 19.20 -12.47 14.23
CA ASP A 166 18.77 -11.11 14.55
C ASP A 166 18.87 -10.16 13.35
N ASP A 167 19.21 -10.67 12.17
CA ASP A 167 19.30 -9.88 10.94
C ASP A 167 18.01 -9.86 10.18
N VAL A 168 17.65 -8.67 9.64
CA VAL A 168 16.47 -8.42 8.81
C VAL A 168 16.81 -7.47 7.66
N SER A 169 15.96 -7.41 6.64
CA SER A 169 16.15 -6.44 5.55
C SER A 169 15.66 -5.04 5.92
N SER A 170 14.56 -4.96 6.66
CA SER A 170 13.85 -3.73 6.95
C SER A 170 12.94 -3.91 8.17
N PHE A 171 12.48 -2.79 8.72
CA PHE A 171 11.36 -2.77 9.66
C PHE A 171 10.18 -2.06 9.02
N GLU A 172 9.02 -2.66 9.10
CA GLU A 172 7.75 -2.06 8.72
C GLU A 172 7.07 -1.51 9.97
N ILE A 173 6.76 -0.22 9.95
CA ILE A 173 6.06 0.45 11.04
C ILE A 173 4.62 0.68 10.61
N THR A 174 3.69 0.20 11.41
CA THR A 174 2.26 0.48 11.27
C THR A 174 1.90 1.60 12.23
N LEU A 175 1.20 2.62 11.75
CA LEU A 175 0.79 3.76 12.56
C LEU A 175 -0.49 3.45 13.34
N ALA A 176 -0.61 4.08 14.51
CA ALA A 176 -1.83 4.07 15.28
C ALA A 176 -2.96 4.78 14.51
N LYS A 177 -4.20 4.37 14.75
CA LYS A 177 -5.36 4.90 14.05
C LYS A 177 -5.52 6.40 14.28
N GLY A 178 -5.41 7.18 13.21
CA GLY A 178 -5.52 8.65 13.25
C GLY A 178 -4.18 9.38 13.43
N ALA A 179 -3.06 8.65 13.53
CA ALA A 179 -1.73 9.26 13.52
C ALA A 179 -1.43 9.91 12.15
N ASP A 180 -0.72 11.03 12.18
CA ASP A 180 -0.30 11.73 10.97
C ASP A 180 1.01 11.14 10.44
N LEU A 181 1.01 10.69 9.19
CA LEU A 181 2.16 10.05 8.56
C LEU A 181 3.38 10.97 8.50
N PHE A 182 3.18 12.24 8.14
CA PHE A 182 4.28 13.19 7.98
C PHE A 182 4.94 13.50 9.32
N PHE A 183 4.15 13.88 10.32
CA PHE A 183 4.68 14.21 11.66
C PHE A 183 5.34 13.01 12.32
N THR A 184 4.74 11.81 12.22
CA THR A 184 5.34 10.60 12.79
C THR A 184 6.66 10.24 12.08
N THR A 185 6.73 10.40 10.76
CA THR A 185 7.98 10.14 10.01
C THR A 185 9.08 11.10 10.44
N GLU A 186 8.77 12.38 10.65
CA GLU A 186 9.71 13.38 11.12
C GLU A 186 10.18 13.11 12.56
N GLU A 187 9.28 12.68 13.44
CA GLU A 187 9.59 12.28 14.81
C GLU A 187 10.52 11.05 14.84
N ILE A 188 10.23 10.04 14.02
CA ILE A 188 11.09 8.86 13.88
C ILE A 188 12.48 9.25 13.34
N PHE A 189 12.54 10.14 12.34
CA PHE A 189 13.80 10.65 11.80
C PHE A 189 14.63 11.34 12.88
N ASN A 190 14.01 12.18 13.72
CA ASN A 190 14.69 12.88 14.80
C ASN A 190 15.22 11.90 15.86
N ILE A 191 14.44 10.86 16.22
CA ILE A 191 14.90 9.81 17.15
C ILE A 191 16.12 9.08 16.57
N ILE A 192 16.07 8.69 15.31
CA ILE A 192 17.21 8.03 14.65
C ILE A 192 18.42 8.93 14.68
N TYR A 193 18.28 10.19 14.28
CA TYR A 193 19.37 11.17 14.23
C TYR A 193 20.01 11.42 15.60
N GLU A 194 19.20 11.45 16.67
CA GLU A 194 19.69 11.73 18.04
C GLU A 194 20.37 10.51 18.68
N TYR A 195 19.88 9.28 18.40
CA TYR A 195 20.30 8.08 19.12
C TYR A 195 21.09 7.09 18.27
N GLN A 196 21.31 7.37 16.98
CA GLN A 196 22.15 6.55 16.13
C GLN A 196 23.64 6.68 16.57
N SER A 197 24.29 5.56 16.83
CA SER A 197 25.72 5.52 17.12
C SER A 197 26.54 5.45 15.83
N GLU A 198 27.86 5.72 15.92
CA GLU A 198 28.76 5.63 14.75
C GLU A 198 28.87 4.21 14.18
N ASP A 199 28.63 3.20 15.00
CA ASP A 199 28.67 1.79 14.61
C ASP A 199 27.33 1.27 14.04
N ASP A 200 26.24 2.04 14.21
CA ASP A 200 24.94 1.65 13.71
C ASP A 200 24.85 1.84 12.18
N PRO A 201 24.11 0.99 11.46
CA PRO A 201 23.88 1.19 10.04
C PRO A 201 23.07 2.46 9.81
N HIS A 202 23.43 3.23 8.78
CA HIS A 202 22.67 4.41 8.41
C HIS A 202 21.29 4.00 7.88
N ILE A 203 20.27 4.23 8.70
CA ILE A 203 18.88 3.90 8.42
C ILE A 203 18.09 5.19 8.23
N LEU A 204 17.18 5.21 7.25
CA LEU A 204 16.23 6.30 7.05
C LEU A 204 14.80 5.78 7.05
N PRO A 205 13.86 6.52 7.66
CA PRO A 205 12.45 6.27 7.50
C PRO A 205 12.03 6.67 6.09
N THR A 206 11.35 5.78 5.40
CA THR A 206 10.78 6.01 4.07
C THR A 206 9.29 5.74 4.14
N THR A 207 8.48 6.70 3.76
CA THR A 207 7.02 6.51 3.72
C THR A 207 6.63 5.61 2.57
N ILE A 208 5.54 4.86 2.76
CA ILE A 208 4.96 4.02 1.71
C ILE A 208 4.60 4.82 0.45
N GLU A 209 4.19 6.08 0.62
CA GLU A 209 3.89 6.98 -0.50
C GLU A 209 5.13 7.26 -1.36
N ARG A 210 6.26 7.48 -0.73
CA ARG A 210 7.54 7.70 -1.44
C ARG A 210 8.04 6.43 -2.11
N GLU A 211 7.83 5.29 -1.47
CA GLU A 211 8.27 4.00 -2.00
C GLU A 211 7.47 3.57 -3.23
N TYR A 212 6.16 3.82 -3.22
CA TYR A 212 5.26 3.56 -4.33
C TYR A 212 4.84 4.85 -5.06
N GLN A 213 5.76 5.82 -5.16
CA GLN A 213 5.50 7.15 -5.72
C GLN A 213 4.74 7.10 -7.05
N THR A 214 5.16 6.28 -7.99
CA THR A 214 4.51 6.14 -9.31
C THR A 214 3.02 5.77 -9.18
N LEU A 215 2.67 4.94 -8.21
CA LEU A 215 1.29 4.53 -7.97
C LEU A 215 0.49 5.69 -7.36
N PHE A 216 1.05 6.39 -6.39
CA PHE A 216 0.40 7.54 -5.77
C PHE A 216 0.25 8.71 -6.74
N ASP A 217 1.26 9.01 -7.56
CA ASP A 217 1.18 10.02 -8.62
C ASP A 217 0.06 9.73 -9.61
N TRP A 218 -0.12 8.46 -9.98
CA TRP A 218 -1.23 8.04 -10.84
C TRP A 218 -2.59 8.22 -10.17
N LEU A 219 -2.71 7.92 -8.88
CA LEU A 219 -3.93 8.17 -8.11
C LEU A 219 -4.27 9.66 -8.01
N HIS A 220 -3.29 10.52 -7.73
CA HIS A 220 -3.46 11.97 -7.71
C HIS A 220 -3.93 12.51 -9.07
N LEU A 221 -3.40 11.94 -10.18
CA LEU A 221 -3.85 12.28 -11.52
C LEU A 221 -5.33 11.90 -11.74
N LEU A 222 -5.77 10.76 -11.23
CA LEU A 222 -7.18 10.36 -11.30
C LEU A 222 -8.09 11.31 -10.50
N ASP A 223 -7.70 11.69 -9.29
CA ASP A 223 -8.46 12.63 -8.45
C ASP A 223 -8.58 14.00 -9.15
N PHE A 224 -7.51 14.48 -9.78
CA PHE A 224 -7.54 15.71 -10.57
C PHE A 224 -8.50 15.63 -11.77
N ASN A 225 -8.50 14.50 -12.49
CA ASN A 225 -9.44 14.27 -13.59
C ASN A 225 -10.89 14.27 -13.13
N VAL A 226 -11.18 13.64 -11.99
CA VAL A 226 -12.52 13.63 -11.39
C VAL A 226 -12.94 15.05 -11.03
N ALA A 227 -12.07 15.86 -10.43
CA ALA A 227 -12.36 17.26 -10.11
C ALA A 227 -12.72 18.07 -11.35
N ILE A 228 -12.00 17.91 -12.46
CA ILE A 228 -12.30 18.56 -13.75
C ILE A 228 -13.70 18.17 -14.24
N ILE A 229 -14.03 16.88 -14.22
CA ILE A 229 -15.33 16.37 -14.66
C ILE A 229 -16.46 16.99 -13.82
N ILE A 230 -16.30 17.07 -12.50
CA ILE A 230 -17.28 17.68 -11.60
C ILE A 230 -17.48 19.16 -11.95
N ILE A 231 -16.41 19.92 -12.17
CA ILE A 231 -16.46 21.34 -12.54
C ILE A 231 -17.23 21.50 -13.88
N LEU A 232 -16.91 20.66 -14.87
CA LEU A 232 -17.62 20.68 -16.16
C LEU A 232 -19.12 20.35 -16.02
N MET A 233 -19.45 19.35 -15.20
CA MET A 233 -20.85 19.00 -14.92
C MET A 233 -21.62 20.17 -14.29
N ILE A 234 -21.01 20.85 -13.31
CA ILE A 234 -21.61 22.04 -12.67
C ILE A 234 -21.78 23.16 -13.68
N ALA A 235 -20.82 23.41 -14.55
CA ALA A 235 -20.92 24.43 -15.59
C ALA A 235 -22.07 24.13 -16.56
N VAL A 236 -22.16 22.89 -17.06
CA VAL A 236 -23.25 22.48 -17.98
C VAL A 236 -24.62 22.60 -17.30
N ALA A 237 -24.74 22.16 -16.05
CA ALA A 237 -25.98 22.30 -15.28
C ALA A 237 -26.36 23.76 -15.08
N GLY A 238 -25.41 24.65 -14.80
CA GLY A 238 -25.60 26.08 -14.68
C GLY A 238 -26.10 26.70 -16.00
N PHE A 239 -25.48 26.39 -17.12
CA PHE A 239 -25.95 26.85 -18.44
C PHE A 239 -27.36 26.37 -18.77
N ASN A 240 -27.69 25.13 -18.49
CA ASN A 240 -29.04 24.60 -18.70
C ASN A 240 -30.07 25.33 -17.84
N MET A 241 -29.74 25.61 -16.57
CA MET A 241 -30.62 26.36 -15.68
C MET A 241 -30.85 27.79 -16.17
N ILE A 242 -29.77 28.49 -16.57
CA ILE A 242 -29.85 29.85 -17.11
C ILE A 242 -30.71 29.85 -18.40
N SER A 243 -30.46 28.90 -19.30
CA SER A 243 -31.24 28.79 -20.55
C SER A 243 -32.71 28.56 -20.29
N SER A 244 -33.07 27.68 -19.35
CA SER A 244 -34.45 27.43 -18.94
C SER A 244 -35.12 28.68 -18.37
N LEU A 245 -34.43 29.44 -17.52
CA LEU A 245 -34.91 30.69 -16.96
C LEU A 245 -35.12 31.77 -18.03
N LEU A 246 -34.20 31.87 -18.99
CA LEU A 246 -34.34 32.79 -20.12
C LEU A 246 -35.55 32.47 -21.00
N ILE A 247 -35.80 31.20 -21.30
CA ILE A 247 -36.97 30.76 -22.06
C ILE A 247 -38.25 31.18 -21.35
N ILE A 248 -38.38 30.92 -20.04
CA ILE A 248 -39.53 31.32 -19.24
C ILE A 248 -39.68 32.85 -19.24
N LEU A 249 -38.58 33.59 -19.10
CA LEU A 249 -38.60 35.06 -19.14
C LEU A 249 -39.10 35.57 -20.46
N PHE A 250 -38.64 35.05 -21.60
CA PHE A 250 -39.09 35.44 -22.93
C PHE A 250 -40.56 35.09 -23.15
N GLU A 251 -41.03 33.96 -22.67
CA GLU A 251 -42.47 33.59 -22.76
C GLU A 251 -43.36 34.59 -22.00
N LYS A 252 -42.89 35.10 -20.86
CA LYS A 252 -43.65 36.02 -20.00
C LYS A 252 -43.43 37.51 -20.30
N ILE A 253 -42.56 37.87 -21.25
CA ILE A 253 -42.17 39.26 -21.53
C ILE A 253 -43.37 40.12 -21.92
N SER A 254 -44.33 39.56 -22.68
CA SER A 254 -45.58 40.26 -23.09
C SER A 254 -46.44 40.58 -21.86
N MET A 255 -46.59 39.66 -20.92
CA MET A 255 -47.35 39.88 -19.69
C MET A 255 -46.67 40.89 -18.76
N ILE A 256 -45.34 40.87 -18.67
CA ILE A 256 -44.54 41.86 -17.91
C ILE A 256 -44.74 43.26 -18.50
N GLY A 257 -44.76 43.37 -19.84
CA GLY A 257 -45.05 44.64 -20.55
C GLY A 257 -46.46 45.20 -20.25
N LEU A 258 -47.46 44.32 -20.22
CA LEU A 258 -48.84 44.68 -19.90
C LEU A 258 -48.96 45.15 -18.43
N LEU A 259 -48.38 44.43 -17.46
CA LEU A 259 -48.41 44.85 -16.06
C LEU A 259 -47.69 46.19 -15.83
N LYS A 260 -46.60 46.44 -16.56
CA LYS A 260 -45.90 47.72 -16.51
C LYS A 260 -46.66 48.87 -17.11
N SER A 261 -47.40 48.65 -18.19
CA SER A 261 -48.26 49.65 -18.78
C SER A 261 -49.47 50.03 -17.90
N MET A 262 -49.90 49.10 -17.03
CA MET A 262 -50.94 49.36 -15.99
C MET A 262 -50.40 50.07 -14.75
N GLY A 263 -49.12 50.51 -14.74
CA GLY A 263 -48.47 51.27 -13.66
C GLY A 263 -47.88 50.45 -12.53
N MET A 264 -47.75 49.13 -12.69
CA MET A 264 -47.13 48.26 -11.66
C MET A 264 -45.60 48.52 -11.56
N THR A 265 -45.11 48.67 -10.33
CA THR A 265 -43.67 48.91 -10.07
C THR A 265 -42.85 47.64 -10.31
N THR A 266 -41.59 47.82 -10.70
CA THR A 266 -40.67 46.67 -10.96
C THR A 266 -40.53 45.74 -9.77
N LYS A 267 -40.56 46.28 -8.53
CA LYS A 267 -40.53 45.48 -7.29
C LYS A 267 -41.74 44.54 -7.15
N ASN A 268 -42.94 45.04 -7.49
CA ASN A 268 -44.16 44.24 -7.40
C ASN A 268 -44.21 43.19 -8.51
N ILE A 269 -43.68 43.48 -9.71
CA ILE A 269 -43.54 42.52 -10.80
C ILE A 269 -42.59 41.37 -10.39
N CYS A 270 -41.42 41.69 -9.80
CA CYS A 270 -40.48 40.66 -9.29
C CYS A 270 -41.03 39.78 -8.16
N GLY A 271 -42.07 40.21 -7.45
CA GLY A 271 -42.76 39.42 -6.42
C GLY A 271 -43.85 38.47 -6.96
N VAL A 272 -44.20 38.60 -8.24
CA VAL A 272 -45.20 37.76 -8.92
C VAL A 272 -44.53 36.62 -9.69
N PHE A 273 -43.28 36.79 -10.07
CA PHE A 273 -42.42 35.81 -10.74
C PHE A 273 -41.30 35.35 -9.84
#